data_8ecaa597990052b756044f599d788eb2
#
_entry.id   8ecaa597990052b756044f599d788eb2
#
_cell.length_a   1.000
_cell.length_b   1.000
_cell.length_c   1.000
_cell.angle_alpha   90.00
_cell.angle_beta   90.00
_cell.angle_gamma   90.00
#
_symmetry.space_group_name_H-M   'P 1'
#
loop_
_entity.id
_entity.type
_entity.pdbx_description
1 polymer ?
#
loop_
_entity_poly.entity_id
_entity_poly.type
_entity_poly.pdbx_seq_one_letter_code
_entity_poly.pdbx_strand_id
1 'polypeptide(L)'
;LLILAAALSGALAASAQTGREWQDPAVNEINRLPMHSTFAAGESMPLDGVWKFHWVRNASERPSGIWQVDYDDAAWGSMPVPGMWELNGYGDPLYVNIGYAWRGNFENDPPHVPDVENHVGSYRHTFEVPASWSGKDIFLSIGSATSNVYVWINGRFVGYSEDSKLAAEFDVTKFVKPGENLIALQMFRWSDGTYLEDQDFWRFSGIARGVTLTARDKAHLKDVRITPTLDADYRDAQLCVEVETTPRVKSVGLTLLDAA
;
A
#
# COMPACT_ATOMS: atom_id res chain seq x y z
N LEU A 1 24.16 25.05 14.60
CA LEU A 1 24.19 23.99 15.62
C LEU A 1 23.49 22.78 15.06
N LEU A 2 24.26 21.73 14.71
CA LEU A 2 23.70 20.47 14.19
C LEU A 2 23.19 19.66 15.39
N ILE A 3 21.89 19.47 15.49
CA ILE A 3 21.28 18.54 16.45
C ILE A 3 21.05 17.21 15.74
N LEU A 4 21.86 16.20 16.07
CA LEU A 4 21.70 14.84 15.62
C LEU A 4 20.68 14.16 16.52
N ALA A 5 19.46 13.99 16.08
CA ALA A 5 18.46 13.15 16.76
C ALA A 5 18.59 11.71 16.26
N ALA A 6 19.13 10.84 17.09
CA ALA A 6 19.11 9.41 16.85
C ALA A 6 17.71 8.85 17.17
N ALA A 7 16.96 8.46 16.18
CA ALA A 7 15.71 7.72 16.37
C ALA A 7 16.02 6.27 16.74
N LEU A 8 15.63 5.86 17.95
CA LEU A 8 15.59 4.45 18.32
C LEU A 8 14.50 3.76 17.49
N SER A 9 14.90 2.93 16.52
CA SER A 9 14.00 2.01 15.86
C SER A 9 13.67 0.86 16.82
N GLY A 10 12.52 0.93 17.46
CA GLY A 10 11.94 -0.24 18.14
C GLY A 10 11.61 -1.31 17.12
N ALA A 11 12.18 -2.50 17.26
CA ALA A 11 11.77 -3.66 16.49
C ALA A 11 10.33 -4.02 16.91
N LEU A 12 9.35 -3.65 16.10
CA LEU A 12 7.98 -4.17 16.20
C LEU A 12 8.05 -5.67 15.92
N ALA A 13 7.65 -6.47 16.89
CA ALA A 13 7.41 -7.89 16.68
C ALA A 13 6.38 -8.02 15.55
N ALA A 14 6.73 -8.71 14.46
CA ALA A 14 5.81 -8.98 13.38
C ALA A 14 4.59 -9.69 13.98
N SER A 15 3.44 -9.02 14.03
CA SER A 15 2.20 -9.67 14.44
C SER A 15 1.85 -10.72 13.41
N ALA A 16 1.46 -11.91 13.88
CA ALA A 16 1.01 -12.96 12.98
C ALA A 16 -0.32 -12.51 12.37
N GLN A 17 -0.49 -12.71 11.06
CA GLN A 17 -1.75 -12.48 10.37
C GLN A 17 -2.89 -13.27 11.01
N THR A 18 -3.97 -12.60 11.40
CA THR A 18 -5.18 -13.21 11.96
C THR A 18 -6.26 -13.45 10.90
N GLY A 19 -6.20 -12.70 9.79
CA GLY A 19 -7.21 -12.66 8.74
C GLY A 19 -8.46 -11.88 9.13
N ARG A 20 -8.39 -11.09 10.22
CA ARG A 20 -9.45 -10.23 10.74
C ARG A 20 -8.99 -8.80 11.02
N GLU A 21 -7.82 -8.43 10.53
CA GLU A 21 -7.24 -7.10 10.70
C GLU A 21 -8.19 -6.01 10.19
N TRP A 22 -8.98 -6.29 9.16
CA TRP A 22 -9.98 -5.40 8.56
C TRP A 22 -11.17 -5.05 9.50
N GLN A 23 -11.23 -5.61 10.70
CA GLN A 23 -12.20 -5.34 11.76
C GLN A 23 -11.54 -5.02 13.10
N ASP A 24 -10.22 -4.81 13.11
CA ASP A 24 -9.46 -4.55 14.34
C ASP A 24 -8.81 -3.17 14.29
N PRO A 25 -9.41 -2.14 14.92
CA PRO A 25 -8.90 -0.77 14.86
C PRO A 25 -7.53 -0.57 15.54
N ALA A 26 -7.01 -1.61 16.21
CA ALA A 26 -5.66 -1.60 16.74
C ALA A 26 -4.61 -1.99 15.66
N VAL A 27 -5.05 -2.46 14.48
CA VAL A 27 -4.16 -2.98 13.43
C VAL A 27 -4.43 -2.28 12.09
N ASN A 28 -3.94 -1.08 11.93
CA ASN A 28 -4.04 -0.34 10.67
C ASN A 28 -2.99 -0.77 9.63
N GLU A 29 -1.91 -1.42 10.10
CA GLU A 29 -0.82 -1.85 9.22
C GLU A 29 -0.02 -3.01 9.83
N ILE A 30 0.52 -3.86 8.96
CA ILE A 30 1.52 -4.87 9.31
C ILE A 30 2.64 -4.78 8.28
N ASN A 31 3.88 -4.54 8.72
CA ASN A 31 5.07 -4.41 7.87
C ASN A 31 5.00 -3.32 6.77
N ARG A 32 4.00 -2.46 6.77
CA ARG A 32 3.99 -1.28 5.91
C ARG A 32 5.09 -0.33 6.39
N LEU A 33 5.86 0.20 5.45
CA LEU A 33 6.87 1.20 5.77
C LEU A 33 6.23 2.54 6.11
N PRO A 34 6.88 3.37 6.94
CA PRO A 34 6.44 4.74 7.15
C PRO A 34 6.29 5.49 5.82
N MET A 35 5.28 6.34 5.73
CA MET A 35 5.11 7.20 4.57
C MET A 35 6.27 8.19 4.47
N HIS A 36 6.72 8.42 3.26
CA HIS A 36 7.83 9.31 2.95
C HIS A 36 7.51 10.20 1.75
N SER A 37 8.30 11.25 1.57
CA SER A 37 8.18 12.12 0.40
C SER A 37 8.47 11.36 -0.90
N THR A 38 7.85 11.80 -1.99
CA THR A 38 8.09 11.20 -3.31
C THR A 38 9.37 11.78 -3.90
N PHE A 39 10.34 10.92 -4.18
CA PHE A 39 11.58 11.26 -4.88
C PHE A 39 12.05 10.10 -5.74
N ALA A 40 12.80 10.42 -6.80
CA ALA A 40 13.37 9.40 -7.68
C ALA A 40 14.54 8.71 -6.96
N ALA A 41 14.35 7.47 -6.57
CA ALA A 41 15.37 6.68 -5.88
C ALA A 41 15.39 5.24 -6.39
N GLY A 42 16.26 4.96 -7.35
CA GLY A 42 16.47 3.60 -7.86
C GLY A 42 15.78 3.31 -9.20
N GLU A 43 15.84 2.04 -9.58
CA GLU A 43 15.18 1.51 -10.78
C GLU A 43 13.77 1.08 -10.44
N SER A 44 12.77 1.52 -11.20
CA SER A 44 11.37 1.19 -10.97
C SER A 44 10.80 0.37 -12.11
N MET A 45 9.94 -0.59 -11.78
CA MET A 45 9.24 -1.46 -12.72
C MET A 45 7.75 -1.50 -12.35
N PRO A 46 6.85 -1.03 -13.23
CA PRO A 46 5.42 -1.16 -13.01
C PRO A 46 5.00 -2.64 -13.12
N LEU A 47 4.09 -3.04 -12.25
CA LEU A 47 3.37 -4.31 -12.33
C LEU A 47 1.96 -4.11 -12.90
N ASP A 48 1.68 -2.93 -13.42
CA ASP A 48 0.41 -2.59 -14.04
C ASP A 48 0.09 -3.52 -15.21
N GLY A 49 -1.18 -3.80 -15.42
CA GLY A 49 -1.61 -4.68 -16.50
C GLY A 49 -2.89 -5.44 -16.17
N VAL A 50 -3.07 -6.60 -16.78
CA VAL A 50 -4.24 -7.46 -16.53
C VAL A 50 -3.84 -8.57 -15.57
N TRP A 51 -4.50 -8.59 -14.41
CA TRP A 51 -4.27 -9.57 -13.37
C TRP A 51 -5.41 -10.59 -13.32
N LYS A 52 -5.15 -11.79 -12.87
CA LYS A 52 -6.19 -12.75 -12.47
C LYS A 52 -6.97 -12.16 -11.31
N PHE A 53 -8.32 -12.30 -11.37
CA PHE A 53 -9.21 -11.68 -10.39
C PHE A 53 -10.40 -12.57 -10.06
N HIS A 54 -10.71 -12.68 -8.78
CA HIS A 54 -11.88 -13.34 -8.26
C HIS A 54 -12.59 -12.44 -7.27
N TRP A 55 -13.89 -12.22 -7.50
CA TRP A 55 -14.72 -11.35 -6.69
C TRP A 55 -15.84 -12.15 -6.04
N VAL A 56 -16.12 -11.84 -4.76
CA VAL A 56 -17.24 -12.40 -4.01
C VAL A 56 -18.03 -11.28 -3.34
N ARG A 57 -19.31 -11.54 -3.11
CA ARG A 57 -20.23 -10.55 -2.55
C ARG A 57 -20.09 -10.42 -1.03
N ASN A 58 -19.82 -11.51 -0.35
CA ASN A 58 -19.73 -11.55 1.10
C ASN A 58 -18.32 -11.92 1.55
N ALA A 59 -17.85 -11.29 2.62
CA ALA A 59 -16.49 -11.51 3.12
C ALA A 59 -16.24 -12.97 3.53
N SER A 60 -17.27 -13.67 4.01
CA SER A 60 -17.20 -15.10 4.38
C SER A 60 -17.00 -16.05 3.17
N GLU A 61 -17.33 -15.61 1.96
CA GLU A 61 -17.20 -16.40 0.73
C GLU A 61 -15.80 -16.31 0.09
N ARG A 62 -14.92 -15.45 0.64
CA ARG A 62 -13.61 -15.24 0.04
C ARG A 62 -12.79 -16.51 -0.01
N PRO A 63 -12.07 -16.75 -1.11
CA PRO A 63 -11.21 -17.91 -1.22
C PRO A 63 -10.04 -17.81 -0.22
N SER A 64 -9.70 -18.94 0.38
CA SER A 64 -8.52 -19.11 1.21
C SER A 64 -7.38 -19.72 0.39
N GLY A 65 -6.13 -19.53 0.85
CA GLY A 65 -4.97 -20.16 0.19
C GLY A 65 -4.56 -19.54 -1.14
N ILE A 66 -5.13 -18.41 -1.54
CA ILE A 66 -4.83 -17.72 -2.82
C ILE A 66 -3.35 -17.39 -3.00
N TRP A 67 -2.61 -17.33 -1.91
CA TRP A 67 -1.17 -17.05 -1.88
C TRP A 67 -0.31 -18.26 -2.23
N GLN A 68 -0.87 -19.49 -2.20
CA GLN A 68 -0.14 -20.69 -2.55
C GLN A 68 0.27 -20.66 -4.02
N VAL A 69 1.50 -21.05 -4.31
CA VAL A 69 2.03 -20.98 -5.68
C VAL A 69 1.27 -21.92 -6.62
N ASP A 70 0.83 -23.05 -6.10
CA ASP A 70 0.08 -24.11 -6.81
C ASP A 70 -1.44 -23.96 -6.72
N TYR A 71 -1.95 -22.82 -6.23
CA TYR A 71 -3.39 -22.55 -6.18
C TYR A 71 -3.98 -22.51 -7.60
N ASP A 72 -5.06 -23.24 -7.82
CA ASP A 72 -5.76 -23.26 -9.11
C ASP A 72 -6.63 -22.00 -9.28
N ASP A 73 -6.15 -21.08 -10.09
CA ASP A 73 -6.87 -19.87 -10.51
C ASP A 73 -7.36 -19.91 -11.96
N ALA A 74 -7.44 -21.09 -12.57
CA ALA A 74 -7.82 -21.23 -13.98
C ALA A 74 -9.23 -20.69 -14.27
N ALA A 75 -10.16 -20.83 -13.31
CA ALA A 75 -11.54 -20.35 -13.44
C ALA A 75 -11.71 -18.87 -13.10
N TRP A 76 -10.65 -18.18 -12.67
CA TRP A 76 -10.74 -16.77 -12.32
C TRP A 76 -10.91 -15.88 -13.55
N GLY A 77 -11.64 -14.78 -13.38
CA GLY A 77 -11.70 -13.70 -14.36
C GLY A 77 -10.42 -12.87 -14.40
N SER A 78 -10.53 -11.69 -14.93
CA SER A 78 -9.41 -10.74 -15.02
C SER A 78 -9.84 -9.33 -14.63
N MET A 79 -8.87 -8.53 -14.17
CA MET A 79 -9.06 -7.16 -13.74
C MET A 79 -7.88 -6.32 -14.21
N PRO A 80 -8.11 -5.15 -14.82
CA PRO A 80 -7.02 -4.22 -15.05
C PRO A 80 -6.49 -3.68 -13.71
N VAL A 81 -5.19 -3.54 -13.61
CA VAL A 81 -4.49 -2.87 -12.50
C VAL A 81 -3.64 -1.76 -13.09
N PRO A 82 -3.85 -0.49 -12.72
CA PRO A 82 -4.92 -0.02 -11.83
C PRO A 82 -6.33 -0.21 -12.39
N GLY A 83 -7.30 -0.38 -11.50
CA GLY A 83 -8.70 -0.53 -11.87
C GLY A 83 -9.63 -0.61 -10.65
N MET A 84 -10.81 -0.02 -10.80
CA MET A 84 -11.85 -0.06 -9.77
C MET A 84 -12.87 -1.14 -10.12
N TRP A 85 -13.32 -1.91 -9.13
CA TRP A 85 -14.21 -3.06 -9.34
C TRP A 85 -15.52 -2.67 -10.02
N GLU A 86 -16.17 -1.65 -9.51
CA GLU A 86 -17.48 -1.21 -9.95
C GLU A 86 -17.47 -0.68 -11.39
N LEU A 87 -16.35 -0.12 -11.84
CA LEU A 87 -16.16 0.35 -13.23
C LEU A 87 -15.84 -0.81 -14.19
N ASN A 88 -15.55 -1.99 -13.65
CA ASN A 88 -15.24 -3.20 -14.42
C ASN A 88 -16.31 -4.30 -14.27
N GLY A 89 -17.50 -3.92 -13.75
CA GLY A 89 -18.66 -4.82 -13.68
C GLY A 89 -18.75 -5.70 -12.43
N TYR A 90 -17.98 -5.36 -11.37
CA TYR A 90 -18.00 -6.09 -10.10
C TYR A 90 -18.58 -5.22 -8.98
N GLY A 91 -19.80 -5.55 -8.55
CA GLY A 91 -20.53 -4.74 -7.58
C GLY A 91 -21.18 -3.51 -8.23
N ASP A 92 -21.74 -2.64 -7.38
CA ASP A 92 -22.48 -1.46 -7.81
C ASP A 92 -21.73 -0.19 -7.39
N PRO A 93 -21.62 0.79 -8.30
CA PRO A 93 -21.10 2.11 -7.93
C PRO A 93 -22.07 2.78 -6.96
N LEU A 94 -21.53 3.31 -5.87
CA LEU A 94 -22.30 3.95 -4.84
C LEU A 94 -21.78 5.36 -4.60
N TYR A 95 -22.69 6.36 -4.65
CA TYR A 95 -22.42 7.71 -4.23
C TYR A 95 -23.15 8.00 -2.92
N VAL A 96 -22.43 8.49 -1.93
CA VAL A 96 -23.00 8.89 -0.64
C VAL A 96 -22.36 10.20 -0.21
N ASN A 97 -23.19 11.19 0.12
CA ASN A 97 -22.78 12.48 0.64
C ASN A 97 -23.02 12.63 2.14
N ILE A 98 -23.93 11.88 2.71
CA ILE A 98 -24.28 11.91 4.14
C ILE A 98 -24.47 10.48 4.66
N GLY A 99 -23.79 10.16 5.76
CA GLY A 99 -23.84 8.87 6.43
C GLY A 99 -23.02 7.81 5.73
N TYR A 100 -22.89 6.66 6.36
CA TYR A 100 -22.04 5.57 5.87
C TYR A 100 -22.61 4.89 4.62
N ALA A 101 -21.71 4.32 3.82
CA ALA A 101 -22.01 3.73 2.53
C ALA A 101 -23.00 2.56 2.60
N TRP A 102 -23.11 1.90 3.74
CA TRP A 102 -24.06 0.81 3.98
C TRP A 102 -25.41 1.24 4.58
N ARG A 103 -25.67 2.54 4.61
CA ARG A 103 -26.90 3.11 5.14
C ARG A 103 -28.16 2.41 4.61
N GLY A 104 -28.98 1.92 5.53
CA GLY A 104 -30.22 1.22 5.21
C GLY A 104 -30.05 -0.30 4.98
N ASN A 105 -28.83 -0.82 4.89
CA ASN A 105 -28.55 -2.24 4.75
C ASN A 105 -28.25 -2.90 6.10
N PHE A 106 -27.52 -2.21 6.96
CA PHE A 106 -27.24 -2.65 8.33
C PHE A 106 -26.97 -1.46 9.25
N GLU A 107 -27.01 -1.69 10.56
CA GLU A 107 -26.80 -0.66 11.56
C GLU A 107 -25.32 -0.33 11.70
N ASN A 108 -25.04 0.92 12.10
CA ASN A 108 -23.69 1.35 12.43
C ASN A 108 -23.31 0.81 13.79
N ASP A 109 -22.23 0.05 13.85
CA ASP A 109 -21.68 -0.53 15.08
C ASP A 109 -20.14 -0.44 15.06
N PRO A 110 -19.57 0.78 15.02
CA PRO A 110 -18.12 0.94 14.91
C PRO A 110 -17.40 0.32 16.12
N PRO A 111 -16.28 -0.38 15.92
CA PRO A 111 -15.55 -0.52 14.66
C PRO A 111 -16.03 -1.68 13.78
N HIS A 112 -17.14 -2.31 14.12
CA HIS A 112 -17.61 -3.53 13.48
C HIS A 112 -18.11 -3.30 12.07
N VAL A 113 -17.61 -4.09 11.13
CA VAL A 113 -18.04 -4.11 9.73
C VAL A 113 -18.60 -5.50 9.44
N PRO A 114 -19.84 -5.64 8.92
CA PRO A 114 -20.44 -6.94 8.69
C PRO A 114 -19.77 -7.71 7.55
N ASP A 115 -19.88 -9.04 7.60
CA ASP A 115 -19.44 -9.94 6.54
C ASP A 115 -20.33 -9.87 5.29
N VAL A 116 -21.64 -9.60 5.49
CA VAL A 116 -22.65 -9.55 4.42
C VAL A 116 -22.52 -8.23 3.65
N GLU A 117 -22.60 -8.30 2.31
CA GLU A 117 -22.43 -7.16 1.40
C GLU A 117 -21.06 -6.47 1.53
N ASN A 118 -20.13 -7.10 2.19
CA ASN A 118 -18.73 -6.68 2.21
C ASN A 118 -17.95 -7.44 1.14
N HIS A 119 -17.90 -6.87 -0.03
CA HIS A 119 -17.31 -7.50 -1.20
C HIS A 119 -15.82 -7.72 -1.01
N VAL A 120 -15.32 -8.83 -1.52
CA VAL A 120 -13.87 -9.14 -1.50
C VAL A 120 -13.36 -9.40 -2.89
N GLY A 121 -12.29 -8.70 -3.25
CA GLY A 121 -11.52 -8.93 -4.46
C GLY A 121 -10.20 -9.63 -4.14
N SER A 122 -9.95 -10.73 -4.80
CA SER A 122 -8.70 -11.49 -4.71
C SER A 122 -7.98 -11.41 -6.06
N TYR A 123 -6.70 -11.05 -6.02
CA TYR A 123 -5.86 -10.84 -7.20
C TYR A 123 -4.67 -11.79 -7.18
N ARG A 124 -4.25 -12.22 -8.36
CA ARG A 124 -2.99 -12.96 -8.55
C ARG A 124 -2.30 -12.49 -9.82
N HIS A 125 -0.98 -12.35 -9.76
CA HIS A 125 -0.18 -11.94 -10.92
C HIS A 125 1.24 -12.49 -10.83
N THR A 126 1.78 -12.97 -11.93
CA THR A 126 3.18 -13.35 -12.06
C THR A 126 3.98 -12.21 -12.65
N PHE A 127 5.19 -12.00 -12.12
CA PHE A 127 6.08 -10.94 -12.58
C PHE A 127 7.54 -11.40 -12.51
N GLU A 128 8.38 -10.77 -13.33
CA GLU A 128 9.81 -11.08 -13.43
C GLU A 128 10.64 -10.04 -12.69
N VAL A 129 11.52 -10.49 -11.80
CA VAL A 129 12.51 -9.60 -11.16
C VAL A 129 13.84 -9.72 -11.92
N PRO A 130 14.40 -8.60 -12.44
CA PRO A 130 15.67 -8.61 -13.17
C PRO A 130 16.82 -9.15 -12.31
N ALA A 131 17.69 -9.96 -12.90
CA ALA A 131 18.89 -10.46 -12.22
C ALA A 131 19.83 -9.34 -11.76
N SER A 132 19.82 -8.19 -12.46
CA SER A 132 20.58 -6.97 -12.10
C SER A 132 20.17 -6.35 -10.77
N TRP A 133 19.00 -6.72 -10.23
CA TRP A 133 18.53 -6.27 -8.91
C TRP A 133 19.07 -7.09 -7.75
N SER A 134 19.84 -8.13 -8.05
CA SER A 134 20.50 -8.94 -7.00
C SER A 134 21.36 -8.06 -6.09
N GLY A 135 21.18 -8.21 -4.79
CA GLY A 135 21.92 -7.44 -3.78
C GLY A 135 21.36 -6.05 -3.47
N LYS A 136 20.34 -5.58 -4.19
CA LYS A 136 19.60 -4.34 -3.87
C LYS A 136 18.54 -4.57 -2.80
N ASP A 137 18.00 -3.49 -2.26
CA ASP A 137 16.75 -3.50 -1.50
C ASP A 137 15.59 -3.31 -2.48
N ILE A 138 14.55 -4.15 -2.36
CA ILE A 138 13.42 -4.14 -3.29
C ILE A 138 12.14 -3.81 -2.51
N PHE A 139 11.43 -2.81 -3.00
CA PHE A 139 10.22 -2.28 -2.39
C PHE A 139 9.03 -2.46 -3.33
N LEU A 140 7.91 -2.90 -2.77
CA LEU A 140 6.61 -2.94 -3.44
C LEU A 140 5.81 -1.72 -2.98
N SER A 141 5.37 -0.90 -3.92
CA SER A 141 4.46 0.21 -3.66
C SER A 141 3.12 -0.04 -4.35
N ILE A 142 2.03 -0.02 -3.57
CA ILE A 142 0.65 -0.05 -4.04
C ILE A 142 0.12 1.37 -3.89
N GLY A 143 -0.10 2.08 -4.99
CA GLY A 143 -0.38 3.52 -4.97
C GLY A 143 -1.69 3.93 -4.30
N SER A 144 -2.66 3.03 -4.21
CA SER A 144 -3.94 3.19 -3.50
C SER A 144 -4.67 1.86 -3.48
N ALA A 145 -5.24 1.47 -2.34
CA ALA A 145 -5.98 0.21 -2.18
C ALA A 145 -7.19 0.42 -1.25
N THR A 146 -8.39 0.50 -1.82
CA THR A 146 -9.64 0.77 -1.07
C THR A 146 -10.38 -0.52 -0.74
N SER A 147 -10.71 -0.83 0.52
CA SER A 147 -10.43 -0.07 1.75
C SER A 147 -9.15 -0.50 2.44
N ASN A 148 -8.64 -1.66 2.13
CA ASN A 148 -7.46 -2.27 2.70
C ASN A 148 -6.77 -3.20 1.69
N VAL A 149 -5.60 -3.72 2.04
CA VAL A 149 -4.92 -4.73 1.24
C VAL A 149 -4.09 -5.68 2.09
N TYR A 150 -4.29 -6.97 1.88
CA TYR A 150 -3.39 -8.04 2.29
C TYR A 150 -2.46 -8.37 1.15
N VAL A 151 -1.17 -8.54 1.44
CA VAL A 151 -0.12 -8.77 0.44
C VAL A 151 0.63 -10.04 0.74
N TRP A 152 0.76 -10.91 -0.28
CA TRP A 152 1.61 -12.09 -0.24
C TRP A 152 2.53 -12.12 -1.48
N ILE A 153 3.74 -12.61 -1.31
CA ILE A 153 4.67 -12.89 -2.41
C ILE A 153 5.24 -14.29 -2.22
N ASN A 154 5.18 -15.10 -3.28
CA ASN A 154 5.71 -16.47 -3.33
C ASN A 154 5.23 -17.34 -2.15
N GLY A 155 3.94 -17.26 -1.83
CA GLY A 155 3.31 -18.04 -0.76
C GLY A 155 3.51 -17.49 0.66
N ARG A 156 4.23 -16.37 0.82
CA ARG A 156 4.59 -15.81 2.13
C ARG A 156 3.87 -14.49 2.35
N PHE A 157 3.30 -14.33 3.53
CA PHE A 157 2.67 -13.07 3.94
C PHE A 157 3.72 -11.95 4.04
N VAL A 158 3.48 -10.87 3.32
CA VAL A 158 4.33 -9.67 3.31
C VAL A 158 3.83 -8.66 4.33
N GLY A 159 2.54 -8.31 4.26
CA GLY A 159 1.97 -7.31 5.13
C GLY A 159 0.52 -6.98 4.84
N TYR A 160 0.02 -6.00 5.59
CA TYR A 160 -1.33 -5.47 5.54
C TYR A 160 -1.29 -3.95 5.59
N SER A 161 -2.25 -3.30 4.96
CA SER A 161 -2.43 -1.85 5.05
C SER A 161 -3.89 -1.48 4.89
N GLU A 162 -4.33 -0.52 5.69
CA GLU A 162 -5.51 0.31 5.48
C GLU A 162 -5.06 1.68 4.95
N ASP A 163 -5.96 2.69 4.94
CA ASP A 163 -5.66 4.03 4.44
C ASP A 163 -5.80 4.13 2.91
N SER A 164 -7.07 4.00 2.48
CA SER A 164 -7.50 3.75 1.09
C SER A 164 -6.86 4.60 0.01
N LYS A 165 -6.52 5.85 0.30
CA LYS A 165 -6.09 6.83 -0.72
C LYS A 165 -4.59 7.09 -0.73
N LEU A 166 -3.87 6.58 0.25
CA LEU A 166 -2.43 6.73 0.34
C LEU A 166 -1.70 5.50 -0.20
N ALA A 167 -0.44 5.67 -0.55
CA ALA A 167 0.38 4.57 -1.02
C ALA A 167 0.82 3.69 0.15
N ALA A 168 0.78 2.37 -0.05
CA ALA A 168 1.34 1.39 0.87
C ALA A 168 2.65 0.85 0.29
N GLU A 169 3.77 1.08 0.98
CA GLU A 169 5.08 0.55 0.59
C GLU A 169 5.53 -0.55 1.56
N PHE A 170 6.09 -1.64 0.99
CA PHE A 170 6.59 -2.80 1.74
C PHE A 170 8.00 -3.15 1.29
N ASP A 171 8.90 -3.44 2.23
CA ASP A 171 10.20 -4.06 1.91
C ASP A 171 9.99 -5.54 1.57
N VAL A 172 10.12 -5.86 0.29
CA VAL A 172 9.93 -7.21 -0.24
C VAL A 172 11.24 -7.92 -0.58
N THR A 173 12.37 -7.34 -0.21
CA THR A 173 13.72 -7.87 -0.53
C THR A 173 13.87 -9.36 -0.21
N LYS A 174 13.36 -9.80 0.94
CA LYS A 174 13.47 -11.21 1.39
C LYS A 174 12.38 -12.12 0.81
N PHE A 175 11.40 -11.57 0.10
CA PHE A 175 10.25 -12.32 -0.43
C PHE A 175 10.39 -12.63 -1.92
N VAL A 176 11.11 -11.78 -2.67
CA VAL A 176 11.33 -11.93 -4.11
C VAL A 176 12.64 -12.67 -4.41
N LYS A 177 12.73 -13.22 -5.61
CA LYS A 177 13.91 -13.85 -6.19
C LYS A 177 14.12 -13.36 -7.62
N PRO A 178 15.33 -13.41 -8.18
CA PRO A 178 15.52 -13.18 -9.61
C PRO A 178 14.68 -14.16 -10.44
N GLY A 179 14.13 -13.67 -11.56
CA GLY A 179 13.21 -14.41 -12.41
C GLY A 179 11.77 -14.34 -11.91
N GLU A 180 10.98 -15.36 -12.20
CA GLU A 180 9.53 -15.40 -11.94
C GLU A 180 9.18 -15.41 -10.46
N ASN A 181 8.22 -14.56 -10.11
CA ASN A 181 7.61 -14.41 -8.78
C ASN A 181 6.09 -14.33 -8.92
N LEU A 182 5.39 -14.68 -7.85
CA LEU A 182 3.94 -14.56 -7.73
C LEU A 182 3.59 -13.53 -6.67
N ILE A 183 2.74 -12.57 -6.98
CA ILE A 183 2.05 -11.71 -6.01
C ILE A 183 0.58 -12.13 -5.91
N ALA A 184 0.06 -12.20 -4.70
CA ALA A 184 -1.36 -12.34 -4.41
C ALA A 184 -1.80 -11.20 -3.49
N LEU A 185 -2.95 -10.61 -3.80
CA LEU A 185 -3.57 -9.57 -2.97
C LEU A 185 -4.99 -9.98 -2.63
N GLN A 186 -5.46 -9.57 -1.45
CA GLN A 186 -6.87 -9.67 -1.08
C GLN A 186 -7.31 -8.37 -0.43
N MET A 187 -8.43 -7.85 -0.86
CA MET A 187 -8.96 -6.55 -0.47
C MET A 187 -10.44 -6.68 -0.12
N PHE A 188 -10.88 -5.93 0.89
CA PHE A 188 -12.27 -5.86 1.30
C PHE A 188 -12.84 -4.50 0.91
N ARG A 189 -14.12 -4.47 0.51
CA ARG A 189 -14.81 -3.22 0.22
C ARG A 189 -14.87 -2.32 1.42
N TRP A 190 -15.16 -2.90 2.59
CA TRP A 190 -15.28 -2.21 3.87
C TRP A 190 -14.31 -2.78 4.89
N SER A 191 -13.65 -1.90 5.62
CA SER A 191 -12.89 -2.18 6.83
C SER A 191 -13.35 -1.25 7.95
N ASP A 192 -12.87 -1.43 9.17
CA ASP A 192 -13.13 -0.51 10.26
C ASP A 192 -12.64 0.92 9.96
N GLY A 193 -11.55 1.07 9.17
CA GLY A 193 -11.11 2.36 8.64
C GLY A 193 -12.17 3.08 7.78
N THR A 194 -13.12 2.34 7.19
CA THR A 194 -14.20 2.95 6.42
C THR A 194 -15.07 3.90 7.24
N TYR A 195 -15.19 3.70 8.55
CA TYR A 195 -15.88 4.63 9.46
C TYR A 195 -15.20 6.01 9.54
N LEU A 196 -13.90 6.07 9.30
CA LEU A 196 -13.10 7.30 9.34
C LEU A 196 -12.94 7.94 7.94
N GLU A 197 -13.12 7.15 6.89
CA GLU A 197 -12.96 7.58 5.49
C GLU A 197 -14.28 7.95 4.82
N ASP A 198 -15.26 8.40 5.61
CA ASP A 198 -16.60 8.72 5.13
C ASP A 198 -16.70 10.18 4.66
N GLN A 199 -16.25 10.44 3.42
CA GLN A 199 -16.34 11.73 2.75
C GLN A 199 -17.43 11.73 1.67
N ASP A 200 -17.81 12.92 1.24
CA ASP A 200 -18.76 13.15 0.14
C ASP A 200 -18.12 12.81 -1.21
N PHE A 201 -18.18 11.55 -1.61
CA PHE A 201 -17.67 11.07 -2.90
C PHE A 201 -18.16 9.68 -3.27
N TRP A 202 -17.82 9.23 -4.47
CA TRP A 202 -18.05 7.87 -4.93
C TRP A 202 -17.29 6.83 -4.11
N ARG A 203 -17.99 5.74 -3.78
CA ARG A 203 -17.41 4.58 -3.07
C ARG A 203 -17.02 3.53 -4.09
N PHE A 204 -15.80 3.63 -4.58
CA PHE A 204 -15.20 2.63 -5.45
C PHE A 204 -14.15 1.83 -4.69
N SER A 205 -14.07 0.55 -5.04
CA SER A 205 -13.14 -0.42 -4.45
C SER A 205 -12.09 -0.85 -5.47
N GLY A 206 -10.96 -1.34 -5.00
CA GLY A 206 -9.89 -1.80 -5.87
C GLY A 206 -8.64 -0.93 -5.81
N ILE A 207 -7.79 -1.07 -6.82
CA ILE A 207 -6.48 -0.43 -6.91
C ILE A 207 -6.59 0.77 -7.85
N ALA A 208 -6.68 1.98 -7.29
CA ALA A 208 -6.93 3.19 -8.09
C ALA A 208 -5.67 3.78 -8.73
N ARG A 209 -4.49 3.43 -8.23
CA ARG A 209 -3.18 3.86 -8.75
C ARG A 209 -2.26 2.67 -8.89
N GLY A 210 -1.23 2.79 -9.74
CA GLY A 210 -0.36 1.71 -10.13
C GLY A 210 0.30 0.93 -8.99
N VAL A 211 0.73 -0.27 -9.31
CA VAL A 211 1.55 -1.13 -8.46
C VAL A 211 2.95 -1.16 -9.03
N THR A 212 3.96 -0.85 -8.22
CA THR A 212 5.34 -0.68 -8.70
C THR A 212 6.33 -1.41 -7.78
N LEU A 213 7.30 -2.08 -8.38
CA LEU A 213 8.52 -2.49 -7.69
C LEU A 213 9.61 -1.46 -7.91
N THR A 214 10.36 -1.13 -6.85
CA THR A 214 11.52 -0.25 -6.91
C THR A 214 12.73 -0.94 -6.29
N ALA A 215 13.83 -1.01 -7.04
CA ALA A 215 15.10 -1.52 -6.54
C ALA A 215 16.02 -0.35 -6.18
N ARG A 216 16.44 -0.28 -4.93
CA ARG A 216 17.34 0.75 -4.40
C ARG A 216 18.67 0.11 -3.98
N ASP A 217 19.78 0.81 -4.18
CA ASP A 217 21.06 0.37 -3.64
C ASP A 217 21.01 0.32 -2.12
N LYS A 218 21.86 -0.51 -1.49
CA LYS A 218 21.91 -0.64 -0.02
C LYS A 218 22.21 0.69 0.70
N ALA A 219 22.82 1.64 0.01
CA ALA A 219 23.05 3.00 0.47
C ALA A 219 22.09 3.94 -0.25
N HIS A 220 20.93 4.23 0.36
CA HIS A 220 19.91 5.09 -0.25
C HIS A 220 19.25 6.02 0.78
N LEU A 221 18.61 7.05 0.27
CA LEU A 221 17.71 7.92 1.01
C LEU A 221 16.41 7.19 1.31
N LYS A 222 15.92 7.34 2.54
CA LYS A 222 14.61 6.82 2.95
C LYS A 222 13.54 7.91 2.90
N ASP A 223 13.90 9.11 3.40
CA ASP A 223 12.98 10.25 3.36
C ASP A 223 13.76 11.57 3.31
N VAL A 224 13.12 12.59 2.75
CA VAL A 224 13.62 13.97 2.71
C VAL A 224 12.48 14.91 3.04
N ARG A 225 12.62 15.65 4.13
CA ARG A 225 11.68 16.68 4.54
C ARG A 225 12.30 18.07 4.37
N ILE A 226 11.64 18.90 3.59
CA ILE A 226 12.09 20.26 3.28
C ILE A 226 11.09 21.25 3.86
N THR A 227 11.54 22.08 4.80
CA THR A 227 10.69 23.06 5.48
C THR A 227 11.29 24.46 5.34
N PRO A 228 10.78 25.27 4.41
CA PRO A 228 11.15 26.69 4.35
C PRO A 228 10.35 27.47 5.39
N THR A 229 11.01 28.36 6.13
CA THR A 229 10.37 29.28 7.08
C THR A 229 10.76 30.70 6.73
N LEU A 230 9.80 31.53 6.44
CA LEU A 230 10.00 32.96 6.17
C LEU A 230 10.13 33.75 7.48
N ASP A 231 10.86 34.84 7.44
CA ASP A 231 10.88 35.81 8.52
C ASP A 231 9.55 36.61 8.62
N ALA A 232 9.41 37.47 9.62
CA ALA A 232 8.20 38.24 9.86
C ALA A 232 7.90 39.27 8.75
N ASP A 233 8.91 39.68 8.00
CA ASP A 233 8.82 40.67 6.92
C ASP A 233 8.71 40.00 5.52
N TYR A 234 8.74 38.65 5.47
CA TYR A 234 8.71 37.85 4.22
C TYR A 234 9.85 38.18 3.25
N ARG A 235 11.04 38.56 3.78
CA ARG A 235 12.21 38.95 2.98
C ARG A 235 13.30 37.89 2.98
N ASP A 236 13.57 37.32 4.15
CA ASP A 236 14.55 36.28 4.32
C ASP A 236 13.90 34.96 4.68
N ALA A 237 14.55 33.85 4.36
CA ALA A 237 14.06 32.53 4.65
C ALA A 237 15.14 31.66 5.30
N GLN A 238 14.70 30.79 6.20
CA GLN A 238 15.48 29.69 6.70
C GLN A 238 15.01 28.40 6.03
N LEU A 239 15.93 27.67 5.41
CA LEU A 239 15.64 26.34 4.84
C LEU A 239 16.14 25.27 5.79
N CYS A 240 15.20 24.46 6.30
CA CYS A 240 15.52 23.26 7.07
C CYS A 240 15.35 22.05 6.16
N VAL A 241 16.36 21.18 6.06
CA VAL A 241 16.31 19.93 5.31
C VAL A 241 16.66 18.78 6.24
N GLU A 242 15.67 17.93 6.51
CA GLU A 242 15.84 16.70 7.29
C GLU A 242 15.94 15.52 6.30
N VAL A 243 16.95 14.68 6.49
CA VAL A 243 17.22 13.56 5.58
C VAL A 243 17.32 12.28 6.40
N GLU A 244 16.49 11.30 6.07
CA GLU A 244 16.61 9.94 6.58
C GLU A 244 17.32 9.05 5.57
N THR A 245 18.26 8.24 6.04
CA THR A 245 19.07 7.37 5.17
C THR A 245 19.21 5.98 5.76
N THR A 246 19.60 5.03 4.89
CA THR A 246 20.08 3.73 5.38
C THR A 246 21.43 3.90 6.07
N PRO A 247 21.80 2.99 7.00
CA PRO A 247 23.09 3.07 7.74
C PRO A 247 24.35 3.01 6.85
N ARG A 248 24.20 2.63 5.58
CA ARG A 248 25.32 2.55 4.61
C ARG A 248 25.66 3.86 3.93
N VAL A 249 24.80 4.87 4.04
CA VAL A 249 25.06 6.22 3.51
C VAL A 249 26.09 6.90 4.38
N LYS A 250 27.17 7.36 3.77
CA LYS A 250 28.29 8.01 4.49
C LYS A 250 28.19 9.54 4.52
N SER A 251 27.57 10.11 3.48
CA SER A 251 27.40 11.57 3.36
C SER A 251 26.23 11.89 2.46
N VAL A 252 25.59 13.03 2.71
CA VAL A 252 24.52 13.59 1.88
C VAL A 252 24.95 14.99 1.47
N GLY A 253 24.91 15.29 0.17
CA GLY A 253 25.13 16.62 -0.38
C GLY A 253 23.81 17.33 -0.61
N LEU A 254 23.72 18.61 -0.25
CA LEU A 254 22.57 19.47 -0.55
C LEU A 254 23.06 20.63 -1.41
N THR A 255 22.27 20.96 -2.45
CA THR A 255 22.54 22.12 -3.31
C THR A 255 21.26 22.92 -3.47
N LEU A 256 21.28 24.17 -3.10
CA LEU A 256 20.21 25.13 -3.38
C LEU A 256 20.49 25.75 -4.75
N LEU A 257 19.51 25.68 -5.63
CA LEU A 257 19.60 26.25 -6.97
C LEU A 257 18.60 27.39 -7.10
N ASP A 258 18.96 28.42 -7.86
CA ASP A 258 18.02 29.46 -8.26
C ASP A 258 16.99 28.88 -9.22
N ALA A 259 15.77 29.41 -9.15
CA ALA A 259 14.74 29.06 -10.15
C ALA A 259 15.20 29.61 -11.52
N ALA A 260 15.29 28.71 -12.53
CA ALA A 260 15.63 29.07 -13.90
C ALA A 260 14.45 29.72 -14.62
#